data_4ff45da3c6b00cfa4f171a818148cc8e
#
_entry.id   4ff45da3c6b00cfa4f171a818148cc8e
#
_cell.length_a   1.000
_cell.length_b   1.000
_cell.length_c   1.000
_cell.angle_alpha   90.00
_cell.angle_beta   90.00
_cell.angle_gamma   90.00
#
_symmetry.space_group_name_H-M   'P 1'
#
loop_
_entity.id
_entity.type
_entity.pdbx_description
1 polymer ?
#
loop_
_entity_poly.entity_id
_entity_poly.type
_entity_poly.pdbx_seq_one_letter_code
_entity_poly.pdbx_strand_id
1 'polypeptide(L)'
;MYFVFFIDKSYIYEVYDDKDYSMKYEITLYLNSQIDYDDISFQTSKLLKDNNFKIVYEAEDYDNETKYYTKAFKLEYLDYL
;
A
#
# COMPACT_ATOMS: atom_id res chain seq x y z
N MET A 1 2.82 -17.46 1.42
CA MET A 1 2.29 -16.09 1.24
C MET A 1 2.93 -15.14 2.24
N TYR A 2 3.35 -13.98 1.77
CA TYR A 2 3.95 -12.97 2.64
C TYR A 2 3.74 -11.57 2.06
N PHE A 3 3.85 -10.57 2.94
CA PHE A 3 3.75 -9.16 2.56
C PHE A 3 5.11 -8.48 2.74
N VAL A 4 5.41 -7.54 1.84
CA VAL A 4 6.57 -6.65 1.95
C VAL A 4 6.06 -5.21 1.85
N PHE A 5 6.50 -4.36 2.76
CA PHE A 5 5.99 -3.01 2.90
C PHE A 5 7.15 -2.01 2.86
N PHE A 6 7.04 -1.00 2.01
CA PHE A 6 8.02 0.06 1.87
C PHE A 6 7.37 1.42 2.00
N ILE A 7 7.99 2.31 2.75
CA ILE A 7 7.67 3.73 2.70
C ILE A 7 8.61 4.33 1.66
N ASP A 8 8.07 4.66 0.48
CA ASP A 8 8.85 5.17 -0.64
C ASP A 8 9.23 6.63 -0.42
N LYS A 9 8.32 7.41 0.17
CA LYS A 9 8.47 8.84 0.36
C LYS A 9 7.56 9.33 1.48
N SER A 10 8.04 10.30 2.25
CA SER A 10 7.22 11.01 3.23
C SER A 10 7.56 12.49 3.18
N TYR A 11 6.55 13.35 3.33
CA TYR A 11 6.74 14.79 3.29
C TYR A 11 5.58 15.52 3.94
N ILE A 12 5.84 16.79 4.32
CA ILE A 12 4.80 17.65 4.85
C ILE A 12 3.87 18.03 3.70
N TYR A 13 2.58 17.71 3.84
CA TYR A 13 1.59 17.94 2.79
C TYR A 13 0.87 19.29 2.98
N GLU A 14 0.46 19.59 4.21
CA GLU A 14 -0.21 20.83 4.53
C GLU A 14 0.26 21.36 5.88
N VAL A 15 0.26 22.68 6.02
CA VAL A 15 0.57 23.36 7.28
C VAL A 15 -0.64 24.19 7.68
N TYR A 16 -1.11 23.99 8.91
CA TYR A 16 -2.23 24.73 9.50
C TYR A 16 -1.70 25.57 10.66
N ASP A 17 -1.92 26.89 10.61
CA ASP A 17 -1.65 27.83 11.72
C ASP A 17 -0.25 27.68 12.36
N ASP A 18 0.78 27.45 11.59
CA ASP A 18 2.18 27.35 12.04
C ASP A 18 2.46 26.22 13.05
N LYS A 19 1.44 25.52 13.54
CA LYS A 19 1.60 24.48 14.57
C LYS A 19 1.12 23.11 14.13
N ASP A 20 0.06 23.07 13.33
CA ASP A 20 -0.54 21.82 12.88
C ASP A 20 -0.17 21.55 11.45
N TYR A 21 0.18 20.31 11.15
CA TYR A 21 0.51 19.90 9.79
C TYR A 21 0.11 18.45 9.56
N SER A 22 -0.03 18.11 8.30
CA SER A 22 -0.22 16.71 7.91
C SER A 22 1.01 16.21 7.20
N MET A 23 1.31 14.93 7.40
CA MET A 23 2.34 14.21 6.67
C MET A 23 1.68 13.32 5.64
N LYS A 24 2.21 13.33 4.44
CA LYS A 24 1.79 12.40 3.38
C LYS A 24 2.86 11.33 3.20
N TYR A 25 2.41 10.09 3.16
CA TYR A 25 3.27 8.94 2.92
C TYR A 25 2.87 8.30 1.61
N GLU A 26 3.87 8.04 0.77
CA GLU A 26 3.71 7.22 -0.43
C GLU A 26 4.32 5.87 -0.12
N ILE A 27 3.53 4.82 -0.29
CA ILE A 27 3.83 3.48 0.22
C ILE A 27 3.65 2.47 -0.90
N THR A 28 4.49 1.43 -0.90
CA THR A 28 4.30 0.26 -1.74
C THR A 28 4.13 -0.96 -0.84
N LEU A 29 3.03 -1.67 -1.04
CA LEU A 29 2.76 -2.93 -0.37
C LEU A 29 2.74 -4.04 -1.42
N TYR A 30 3.57 -5.07 -1.23
CA TYR A 30 3.59 -6.25 -2.09
C TYR A 30 2.96 -7.42 -1.36
N LEU A 31 2.04 -8.08 -2.04
CA LEU A 31 1.49 -9.37 -1.62
C LEU A 31 2.07 -10.45 -2.53
N ASN A 32 2.79 -11.40 -1.94
CA ASN A 32 3.44 -12.48 -2.68
C ASN A 32 2.85 -13.82 -2.29
N SER A 33 2.46 -14.65 -3.26
CA SER A 33 1.86 -15.94 -3.02
C SER A 33 2.15 -16.91 -4.16
N GLN A 34 2.33 -18.19 -3.84
CA GLN A 34 2.48 -19.27 -4.82
C GLN A 34 1.14 -19.90 -5.19
N ILE A 35 0.07 -19.52 -4.51
CA ILE A 35 -1.29 -20.01 -4.76
C ILE A 35 -2.20 -18.85 -5.10
N ASP A 36 -3.42 -19.16 -5.54
CA ASP A 36 -4.45 -18.16 -5.80
C ASP A 36 -4.68 -17.31 -4.55
N TYR A 37 -4.67 -15.98 -4.74
CA TYR A 37 -4.77 -15.01 -3.65
C TYR A 37 -5.90 -14.00 -3.83
N ASP A 38 -6.88 -14.29 -4.69
CA ASP A 38 -7.94 -13.34 -4.99
C ASP A 38 -8.72 -12.90 -3.74
N ASP A 39 -9.06 -13.85 -2.88
CA ASP A 39 -9.75 -13.53 -1.62
C ASP A 39 -8.88 -12.66 -0.70
N ILE A 40 -7.62 -13.02 -0.57
CA ILE A 40 -6.67 -12.28 0.28
C ILE A 40 -6.44 -10.89 -0.29
N SER A 41 -6.31 -10.79 -1.61
CA SER A 41 -6.16 -9.51 -2.30
C SER A 41 -7.36 -8.60 -2.06
N PHE A 42 -8.57 -9.15 -2.17
CA PHE A 42 -9.81 -8.40 -1.91
C PHE A 42 -9.88 -7.92 -0.45
N GLN A 43 -9.60 -8.82 0.49
CA GLN A 43 -9.59 -8.49 1.92
C GLN A 43 -8.53 -7.43 2.25
N THR A 44 -7.36 -7.53 1.61
CA THR A 44 -6.28 -6.54 1.77
C THR A 44 -6.73 -5.17 1.29
N SER A 45 -7.32 -5.09 0.09
CA SER A 45 -7.85 -3.83 -0.44
C SER A 45 -8.88 -3.22 0.49
N LYS A 46 -9.79 -4.03 1.01
CA LYS A 46 -10.84 -3.56 1.92
C LYS A 46 -10.25 -3.04 3.22
N LEU A 47 -9.31 -3.80 3.80
CA LEU A 47 -8.65 -3.41 5.06
C LEU A 47 -7.90 -2.09 4.91
N LEU A 48 -7.19 -1.92 3.79
CA LEU A 48 -6.47 -0.69 3.51
C LEU A 48 -7.42 0.51 3.42
N LYS A 49 -8.52 0.37 2.70
CA LYS A 49 -9.52 1.44 2.56
C LYS A 49 -10.18 1.76 3.90
N ASP A 50 -10.50 0.74 4.69
CA ASP A 50 -11.13 0.90 6.00
C ASP A 50 -10.19 1.60 7.01
N ASN A 51 -8.89 1.56 6.76
CA ASN A 51 -7.88 2.20 7.61
C ASN A 51 -7.29 3.47 6.97
N ASN A 52 -8.04 4.10 6.08
CA ASN A 52 -7.73 5.40 5.48
C ASN A 52 -6.53 5.42 4.53
N PHE A 53 -6.13 4.27 4.01
CA PHE A 53 -5.15 4.22 2.93
C PHE A 53 -5.87 4.43 1.61
N LYS A 54 -5.32 5.32 0.79
CA LYS A 54 -5.79 5.50 -0.57
C LYS A 54 -5.01 4.58 -1.50
N ILE A 55 -5.71 3.73 -2.22
CA ILE A 55 -5.07 2.87 -3.24
C ILE A 55 -5.00 3.68 -4.53
N VAL A 56 -3.79 4.05 -4.92
CA VAL A 56 -3.54 4.85 -6.13
C VAL A 56 -3.65 3.98 -7.37
N TYR A 57 -2.99 2.83 -7.34
CA TYR A 57 -3.14 1.81 -8.38
C TYR A 57 -2.65 0.45 -7.86
N GLU A 58 -3.02 -0.59 -8.60
CA GLU A 58 -2.63 -1.96 -8.33
C GLU A 58 -2.00 -2.55 -9.58
N ALA A 59 -1.00 -3.40 -9.41
CA ALA A 59 -0.35 -4.12 -10.50
C ALA A 59 -0.10 -5.56 -10.08
N GLU A 60 -0.18 -6.48 -11.05
CA GLU A 60 0.06 -7.90 -10.81
C GLU A 60 1.16 -8.41 -11.73
N ASP A 61 1.96 -9.33 -11.22
CA ASP A 61 3.01 -9.99 -11.96
C ASP A 61 3.13 -11.45 -11.53
N TYR A 62 3.71 -12.27 -12.41
CA TYR A 62 3.93 -13.68 -12.13
C TYR A 62 5.36 -14.06 -12.55
N ASP A 63 6.13 -14.61 -11.61
CA ASP A 63 7.48 -15.09 -11.88
C ASP A 63 7.46 -16.57 -12.22
N ASN A 64 7.84 -16.90 -13.45
CA ASN A 64 7.87 -18.28 -13.95
C ASN A 64 8.92 -19.15 -13.24
N GLU A 65 10.00 -18.55 -12.74
CA GLU A 65 11.06 -19.29 -12.06
C GLU A 65 10.66 -19.69 -10.65
N THR A 66 10.19 -18.73 -9.86
CA THR A 66 9.80 -18.95 -8.46
C THR A 66 8.38 -19.43 -8.29
N LYS A 67 7.55 -19.28 -9.34
CA LYS A 67 6.11 -19.59 -9.32
C LYS A 67 5.33 -18.71 -8.34
N TYR A 68 5.84 -17.51 -8.03
CA TYR A 68 5.13 -16.55 -7.20
C TYR A 68 4.32 -15.58 -8.04
N TYR A 69 3.10 -15.35 -7.57
CA TYR A 69 2.29 -14.20 -7.97
C TYR A 69 2.62 -13.05 -7.04
N THR A 70 2.81 -11.87 -7.60
CA THR A 70 3.05 -10.66 -6.81
C THR A 70 2.00 -9.63 -7.18
N LYS A 71 1.31 -9.10 -6.18
CA LYS A 71 0.41 -7.97 -6.35
C LYS A 71 0.98 -6.78 -5.61
N ALA A 72 1.19 -5.69 -6.33
CA ALA A 72 1.69 -4.44 -5.77
C ALA A 72 0.53 -3.48 -5.58
N PHE A 73 0.43 -2.89 -4.40
CA PHE A 73 -0.50 -1.80 -4.09
C PHE A 73 0.32 -0.54 -3.90
N LYS A 74 0.08 0.46 -4.74
CA LYS A 74 0.63 1.80 -4.52
C LYS A 74 -0.37 2.57 -3.69
N LEU A 75 0.08 3.07 -2.55
CA LEU A 75 -0.78 3.66 -1.53
C LEU A 75 -0.34 5.07 -1.19
N GLU A 76 -1.31 5.87 -0.75
CA GLU A 76 -1.07 7.14 -0.09
C GLU A 76 -1.76 7.13 1.26
N TYR A 77 -1.11 7.72 2.24
CA TYR A 77 -1.65 7.87 3.58
C TYR A 77 -1.37 9.27 4.11
N LEU A 78 -2.41 9.91 4.65
CA LEU A 78 -2.29 11.22 5.31
C LEU A 78 -2.38 11.03 6.82
N ASP A 79 -1.36 11.51 7.52
CA ASP A 79 -1.33 11.51 8.97
C ASP A 79 -1.46 12.95 9.47
N TYR A 80 -2.53 13.23 10.17
CA TYR A 80 -2.80 14.56 10.73
C TYR A 80 -2.19 14.64 12.13
N LEU A 81 -1.21 15.51 12.26
CA LEU A 81 -0.46 15.69 13.50
C LEU A 81 -0.94 16.88 14.32
#